data_beb9a500f48554704a4295fb66904437
#
_entry.id   beb9a500f48554704a4295fb66904437
#
_cell.length_a   1.000
_cell.length_b   1.000
_cell.length_c   1.000
_cell.angle_alpha   90.00
_cell.angle_beta   90.00
_cell.angle_gamma   90.00
#
_symmetry.space_group_name_H-M   'P 1'
#
loop_
_entity.id
_entity.type
_entity.pdbx_description
1 polymer ?
#
loop_
_entity_poly.entity_id
_entity_poly.type
_entity_poly.pdbx_seq_one_letter_code
_entity_poly.pdbx_strand_id
1 'polypeptide(L)'
;MKKFYSDTVTYEDASGYTFYGRSDSLLSFARRDIEGLDSLRFDISLWENIHLADRNEDWVYIWAAERRYPKKGKPDTSLIHEQWRIENGKVNYFNQYKSKVPKR
;
A
#
# COMPACT_ATOMS: atom_id res chain seq x y z
N MET A 1 5.49 2.61 12.91
CA MET A 1 4.78 1.90 11.82
C MET A 1 4.30 0.53 12.26
N LYS A 2 5.18 -0.28 12.87
CA LYS A 2 4.83 -1.64 13.28
C LYS A 2 3.59 -1.73 14.17
N LYS A 3 3.36 -0.75 15.04
CA LYS A 3 2.22 -0.74 15.96
C LYS A 3 0.85 -0.72 15.27
N PHE A 4 0.80 -0.33 14.00
CA PHE A 4 -0.44 -0.29 13.23
C PHE A 4 -0.74 -1.61 12.51
N TYR A 5 0.21 -2.54 12.52
CA TYR A 5 0.10 -3.82 11.81
C TYR A 5 0.00 -4.97 12.79
N SER A 6 -0.73 -6.00 12.41
CA SER A 6 -0.68 -7.28 13.10
C SER A 6 0.73 -7.88 12.97
N ASP A 7 1.08 -8.82 13.83
CA ASP A 7 2.39 -9.49 13.76
C ASP A 7 2.59 -10.17 12.41
N THR A 8 1.53 -10.71 11.84
CA THR A 8 1.53 -11.27 10.49
C THR A 8 0.54 -10.52 9.62
N VAL A 9 0.88 -10.39 8.34
CA VAL A 9 0.05 -9.68 7.36
C VAL A 9 0.05 -10.46 6.05
N THR A 10 -1.02 -10.25 5.28
CA THR A 10 -1.12 -10.73 3.90
C THR A 10 -1.13 -9.51 2.99
N TYR A 11 -0.30 -9.56 1.95
CA TYR A 11 -0.23 -8.53 0.91
C TYR A 11 -0.38 -9.18 -0.46
N GLU A 12 -1.17 -8.56 -1.32
CA GLU A 12 -1.35 -9.01 -2.70
C GLU A 12 -1.26 -7.81 -3.63
N ASP A 13 -0.78 -8.05 -4.86
CA ASP A 13 -0.78 -7.00 -5.88
C ASP A 13 -1.34 -7.51 -7.21
N ALA A 14 -1.50 -6.60 -8.17
CA ALA A 14 -2.10 -6.91 -9.46
C ALA A 14 -1.23 -7.83 -10.32
N SER A 15 0.04 -7.98 -10.01
CA SER A 15 0.94 -8.87 -10.75
C SER A 15 0.76 -10.33 -10.37
N GLY A 16 -0.04 -10.60 -9.33
CA GLY A 16 -0.22 -11.94 -8.79
C GLY A 16 0.71 -12.27 -7.65
N TYR A 17 1.57 -11.33 -7.26
CA TYR A 17 2.45 -11.53 -6.11
C TYR A 17 1.65 -11.53 -4.83
N THR A 18 1.89 -12.53 -3.98
CA THR A 18 1.27 -12.62 -2.66
C THR A 18 2.36 -12.81 -1.63
N PHE A 19 2.30 -12.02 -0.57
CA PHE A 19 3.16 -12.16 0.60
C PHE A 19 2.30 -12.52 1.79
N TYR A 20 2.71 -13.54 2.54
CA TYR A 20 2.14 -13.85 3.84
C TYR A 20 3.28 -14.11 4.80
N GLY A 21 3.35 -13.34 5.86
CA GLY A 21 4.43 -13.49 6.81
C GLY A 21 4.43 -12.37 7.84
N ARG A 22 5.56 -12.19 8.49
CA ARG A 22 5.70 -11.18 9.53
C ARG A 22 5.68 -9.77 8.94
N SER A 23 4.96 -8.87 9.61
CA SER A 23 4.89 -7.48 9.19
C SER A 23 6.26 -6.80 9.15
N ASP A 24 7.18 -7.20 10.03
CA ASP A 24 8.56 -6.68 10.00
C ASP A 24 9.25 -6.94 8.67
N SER A 25 9.08 -8.14 8.12
CA SER A 25 9.68 -8.50 6.84
C SER A 25 9.10 -7.68 5.70
N LEU A 26 7.78 -7.50 5.71
CA LEU A 26 7.11 -6.69 4.69
C LEU A 26 7.58 -5.24 4.74
N LEU A 27 7.69 -4.66 5.93
CA LEU A 27 8.16 -3.29 6.10
C LEU A 27 9.62 -3.12 5.64
N SER A 28 10.44 -4.15 5.83
CA SER A 28 11.82 -4.14 5.32
C SER A 28 11.86 -4.10 3.79
N PHE A 29 11.00 -4.88 3.13
CA PHE A 29 10.90 -4.86 1.66
C PHE A 29 10.44 -3.48 1.17
N ALA A 30 9.45 -2.90 1.83
CA ALA A 30 8.95 -1.57 1.47
C ALA A 30 10.05 -0.51 1.61
N ARG A 31 10.86 -0.60 2.66
CA ARG A 31 11.97 0.33 2.88
C ARG A 31 13.00 0.22 1.76
N ARG A 32 13.35 -1.00 1.34
CA ARG A 32 14.30 -1.22 0.25
C ARG A 32 13.77 -0.65 -1.06
N ASP A 33 12.47 -0.76 -1.29
CA ASP A 33 11.85 -0.26 -2.52
C ASP A 33 12.05 1.24 -2.70
N ILE A 34 12.13 2.00 -1.61
CA ILE A 34 12.24 3.46 -1.67
C ILE A 34 13.67 3.99 -1.47
N GLU A 35 14.65 3.12 -1.21
CA GLU A 35 16.04 3.56 -0.96
C GLU A 35 16.66 4.31 -2.13
N GLY A 36 16.28 4.00 -3.36
CA GLY A 36 16.82 4.65 -4.55
C GLY A 36 16.14 5.96 -4.93
N LEU A 37 15.23 6.46 -4.10
CA LEU A 37 14.46 7.65 -4.39
C LEU A 37 14.97 8.85 -3.62
N ASP A 38 14.98 10.03 -4.25
CA ASP A 38 15.18 11.30 -3.55
C ASP A 38 13.94 11.67 -2.75
N SER A 39 12.78 11.46 -3.34
CA SER A 39 11.51 11.73 -2.66
C SER A 39 10.41 10.88 -3.23
N LEU A 40 9.35 10.78 -2.44
CA LEU A 40 8.14 10.06 -2.79
C LEU A 40 6.96 10.94 -2.37
N ARG A 41 6.04 11.18 -3.30
CA ARG A 41 4.83 11.93 -3.03
C ARG A 41 3.61 11.04 -3.25
N PHE A 42 2.69 11.10 -2.31
CA PHE A 42 1.49 10.30 -2.34
C PHE A 42 0.29 11.22 -2.15
N ASP A 43 -0.48 11.43 -3.21
CA ASP A 43 -1.65 12.31 -3.21
C ASP A 43 -2.93 11.48 -3.22
N ILE A 44 -3.63 11.45 -2.10
CA ILE A 44 -4.89 10.72 -1.97
C ILE A 44 -6.01 11.56 -2.57
N SER A 45 -6.70 11.00 -3.59
CA SER A 45 -7.83 11.68 -4.23
C SER A 45 -9.17 11.28 -3.64
N LEU A 46 -9.28 10.06 -3.10
CA LEU A 46 -10.53 9.54 -2.54
C LEU A 46 -10.21 8.42 -1.57
N TRP A 47 -10.97 8.35 -0.49
CA TRP A 47 -10.91 7.20 0.41
C TRP A 47 -12.31 6.91 0.97
N GLU A 48 -12.55 5.64 1.30
CA GLU A 48 -13.79 5.18 1.91
C GLU A 48 -13.49 4.20 3.02
N ASN A 49 -14.36 4.17 4.02
CA ASN A 49 -14.29 3.22 5.12
C ASN A 49 -15.60 2.45 5.20
N ILE A 50 -15.50 1.11 5.22
CA ILE A 50 -16.66 0.23 5.32
C ILE A 50 -16.46 -0.66 6.55
N HIS A 51 -17.47 -0.68 7.43
CA HIS A 51 -17.46 -1.54 8.61
C HIS A 51 -18.37 -2.75 8.39
N LEU A 52 -17.82 -3.95 8.57
CA LEU A 52 -18.57 -5.20 8.52
C LEU A 52 -18.86 -5.66 9.94
N ALA A 53 -20.04 -5.32 10.44
CA ALA A 53 -20.41 -5.55 11.84
C ALA A 53 -20.41 -7.02 12.23
N ASP A 54 -20.81 -7.91 11.32
CA ASP A 54 -20.88 -9.35 11.57
C ASP A 54 -19.51 -10.02 11.72
N ARG A 55 -18.46 -9.37 11.21
CA ARG A 55 -17.09 -9.89 11.27
C ARG A 55 -16.17 -9.04 12.13
N ASN A 56 -16.67 -7.91 12.63
CA ASN A 56 -15.86 -6.93 13.34
C ASN A 56 -14.61 -6.53 12.55
N GLU A 57 -14.80 -6.30 11.26
CA GLU A 57 -13.76 -5.87 10.34
C GLU A 57 -14.06 -4.49 9.80
N ASP A 58 -13.02 -3.70 9.63
CA ASP A 58 -13.09 -2.43 8.89
C ASP A 58 -12.25 -2.56 7.64
N TRP A 59 -12.79 -2.06 6.52
CA TRP A 59 -12.08 -1.99 5.25
C TRP A 59 -11.92 -0.54 4.84
N VAL A 60 -10.70 -0.18 4.47
CA VAL A 60 -10.39 1.15 3.97
C VAL A 60 -9.97 1.02 2.52
N TYR A 61 -10.60 1.81 1.65
CA TYR A 61 -10.32 1.87 0.22
C TYR A 61 -9.70 3.22 -0.09
N ILE A 62 -8.58 3.21 -0.81
CA ILE A 62 -7.83 4.42 -1.13
C ILE A 62 -7.57 4.49 -2.62
N TRP A 63 -7.80 5.66 -3.21
CA TRP A 63 -7.39 5.99 -4.57
C TRP A 63 -6.41 7.15 -4.49
N ALA A 64 -5.24 6.97 -5.09
CA ALA A 64 -4.16 7.94 -4.95
C ALA A 64 -3.30 8.00 -6.21
N ALA A 65 -2.50 9.04 -6.32
CA ALA A 65 -1.41 9.12 -7.27
C ALA A 65 -0.10 9.06 -6.50
N GLU A 66 0.79 8.18 -6.92
CA GLU A 66 2.13 8.06 -6.36
C GLU A 66 3.12 8.64 -7.33
N ARG A 67 3.95 9.57 -6.88
CA ARG A 67 5.01 10.17 -7.68
C ARG A 67 6.34 9.80 -7.06
N ARG A 68 7.19 9.16 -7.85
CA ARG A 68 8.52 8.73 -7.45
C ARG A 68 9.56 9.61 -8.12
N TYR A 69 10.46 10.17 -7.33
CA TYR A 69 11.53 11.03 -7.82
C TYR A 69 12.85 10.30 -7.57
N PRO A 70 13.34 9.51 -8.56
CA PRO A 70 14.58 8.76 -8.37
C PRO A 70 15.78 9.70 -8.30
N LYS A 71 16.84 9.24 -7.67
CA LYS A 71 18.11 9.99 -7.61
C LYS A 71 18.70 10.18 -9.01
N LYS A 72 18.45 9.22 -9.91
CA LYS A 72 18.83 9.30 -11.31
C LYS A 72 17.65 8.90 -12.15
N GLY A 73 17.42 9.65 -13.22
CA GLY A 73 16.34 9.35 -14.15
C GLY A 73 15.15 10.27 -14.00
N LYS A 74 14.09 9.97 -14.71
CA LYS A 74 12.90 10.81 -14.76
C LYS A 74 11.90 10.42 -13.68
N PRO A 75 11.14 11.40 -13.15
CA PRO A 75 10.03 11.09 -12.26
C PRO A 75 9.02 10.15 -12.91
N ASP A 76 8.43 9.30 -12.08
CA ASP A 76 7.43 8.32 -12.51
C ASP A 76 6.17 8.53 -11.70
N THR A 77 5.01 8.46 -12.38
CA THR A 77 3.70 8.61 -11.74
C THR A 77 2.87 7.37 -11.98
N SER A 78 2.27 6.86 -10.90
CA SER A 78 1.37 5.72 -10.95
C SER A 78 0.06 6.08 -10.28
N LEU A 79 -1.05 5.56 -10.82
CA LEU A 79 -2.33 5.59 -10.12
C LEU A 79 -2.40 4.35 -9.25
N ILE A 80 -2.82 4.55 -8.02
CA ILE A 80 -2.84 3.49 -7.02
C ILE A 80 -4.25 3.32 -6.47
N HIS A 81 -4.67 2.08 -6.37
CA HIS A 81 -5.87 1.67 -5.68
C HIS A 81 -5.47 0.67 -4.62
N GLU A 82 -5.79 0.95 -3.35
CA GLU A 82 -5.45 0.09 -2.23
C GLU A 82 -6.67 -0.27 -1.43
N GLN A 83 -6.67 -1.48 -0.87
CA GLN A 83 -7.69 -1.96 0.05
C GLN A 83 -6.97 -2.48 1.29
N TRP A 84 -7.42 -2.04 2.46
CA TRP A 84 -6.81 -2.38 3.75
C TRP A 84 -7.84 -2.99 4.66
N ARG A 85 -7.56 -4.16 5.23
CA ARG A 85 -8.42 -4.78 6.24
C ARG A 85 -7.85 -4.52 7.62
N ILE A 86 -8.70 -4.02 8.51
CA ILE A 86 -8.34 -3.73 9.89
C ILE A 86 -9.19 -4.58 10.81
N GLU A 87 -8.55 -5.40 11.62
CA GLU A 87 -9.19 -6.20 12.65
C GLU A 87 -8.53 -5.90 13.99
N ASN A 88 -9.35 -5.70 15.03
CA ASN A 88 -8.88 -5.38 16.37
C ASN A 88 -7.93 -4.18 16.37
N GLY A 89 -8.20 -3.19 15.52
CA GLY A 89 -7.42 -1.97 15.44
C GLY A 89 -6.10 -2.09 14.71
N LYS A 90 -5.82 -3.23 14.06
CA LYS A 90 -4.56 -3.44 13.36
C LYS A 90 -4.76 -3.95 11.95
N VAL A 91 -3.89 -3.51 11.04
CA VAL A 91 -3.90 -3.96 9.65
C VAL A 91 -3.32 -5.37 9.57
N ASN A 92 -4.10 -6.31 9.02
CA ASN A 92 -3.64 -7.68 8.81
C ASN A 92 -3.67 -8.12 7.35
N TYR A 93 -4.23 -7.29 6.47
CA TYR A 93 -4.29 -7.58 5.04
C TYR A 93 -4.35 -6.26 4.28
N PHE A 94 -3.64 -6.19 3.16
CA PHE A 94 -3.86 -5.12 2.20
C PHE A 94 -3.47 -5.58 0.80
N ASN A 95 -4.03 -4.94 -0.19
CA ASN A 95 -3.64 -5.13 -1.57
C ASN A 95 -3.40 -3.78 -2.24
N GLN A 96 -2.62 -3.81 -3.31
CA GLN A 96 -2.30 -2.62 -4.05
C GLN A 96 -2.34 -2.92 -5.54
N TYR A 97 -3.03 -2.08 -6.29
CA TYR A 97 -3.06 -2.13 -7.74
C TYR A 97 -2.48 -0.84 -8.27
N LYS A 98 -1.46 -0.97 -9.11
CA LYS A 98 -0.79 0.17 -9.75
C LYS A 98 -0.99 0.14 -11.25
N SER A 99 -1.25 1.30 -11.83
CA SER A 99 -1.16 1.48 -13.27
C SER A 99 -0.34 2.73 -13.56
N LYS A 100 0.58 2.62 -14.50
CA LYS A 100 1.40 3.77 -14.88
C LYS A 100 0.56 4.75 -15.68
N VAL A 101 0.77 6.04 -15.41
CA VAL A 101 0.12 7.07 -16.19
C VAL A 101 0.83 7.13 -17.56
N PRO A 102 0.08 7.02 -18.66
CA PRO A 102 0.68 7.10 -19.98
C PRO A 102 1.40 8.43 -20.19
N LYS A 103 2.57 8.37 -20.79
CA LYS A 103 3.29 9.58 -21.18
C LYS A 103 2.61 10.14 -22.45
N ARG A 104 2.29 11.40 -22.39
CA ARG A 104 1.72 12.12 -23.53
C ARG A 104 2.76 13.02 -24.16
#